data_6de46f669754cc7fc18dc183cd2cd40b
#
_entry.id   6de46f669754cc7fc18dc183cd2cd40b
#
_cell.length_a   1.000
_cell.length_b   1.000
_cell.length_c   1.000
_cell.angle_alpha   90.00
_cell.angle_beta   90.00
_cell.angle_gamma   90.00
#
_symmetry.space_group_name_H-M   'P 1'
#
loop_
_entity.id
_entity.type
_entity.pdbx_description
1 polymer ?
#
loop_
_entity_poly.entity_id
_entity_poly.type
_entity_poly.pdbx_seq_one_letter_code
_entity_poly.pdbx_strand_id
1 'polypeptide(L)'
;MNRDIITGMDGEIYARRDLSREWGGAIDLGTARTGKSFGVDGHLGETNRCGVWDSVDRLKFRTSRNLRLELATDPNVITELVRFDSKGVATVVGSVEYGDRLSLNLTPGRYGLSFFVEGDLISYQVNASFIGNFGSETRPF
;
A
#
# COMPACT_ATOMS: atom_id res chain seq x y z
N MET A 1 19.33 9.55 -8.64
CA MET A 1 18.10 9.54 -7.86
C MET A 1 17.35 8.24 -8.12
N ASN A 2 17.05 7.53 -7.09
CA ASN A 2 16.34 6.27 -7.22
C ASN A 2 14.85 6.54 -7.44
N ARG A 3 14.25 5.71 -8.28
CA ARG A 3 12.82 5.79 -8.54
C ARG A 3 12.15 4.55 -7.97
N ASP A 4 10.97 4.77 -7.40
CA ASP A 4 10.13 3.67 -6.97
C ASP A 4 9.46 3.04 -8.20
N ILE A 5 9.37 1.74 -8.19
CA ILE A 5 8.71 1.00 -9.27
C ILE A 5 7.44 0.38 -8.72
N ILE A 6 6.32 0.74 -9.31
CA ILE A 6 5.02 0.24 -8.90
C ILE A 6 4.49 -0.68 -9.98
N THR A 7 4.26 -1.94 -9.63
CA THR A 7 3.58 -2.90 -10.49
C THR A 7 2.10 -2.87 -10.16
N GLY A 8 1.30 -2.50 -11.13
CA GLY A 8 -0.14 -2.34 -10.94
C GLY A 8 -0.88 -3.65 -10.90
N MET A 9 -2.19 -3.56 -10.74
CA MET A 9 -3.05 -4.73 -10.54
C MET A 9 -3.22 -5.62 -11.76
N ASP A 10 -2.79 -5.15 -12.92
CA ASP A 10 -2.77 -5.94 -14.15
C ASP A 10 -1.44 -6.67 -14.37
N GLY A 11 -0.51 -6.56 -13.44
CA GLY A 11 0.80 -7.19 -13.53
C GLY A 11 1.82 -6.41 -14.33
N GLU A 12 1.47 -5.25 -14.85
CA GLU A 12 2.39 -4.42 -15.61
C GLU A 12 2.94 -3.29 -14.75
N ILE A 13 4.05 -2.71 -15.18
CA ILE A 13 4.61 -1.56 -14.48
C ILE A 13 3.65 -0.38 -14.65
N TYR A 14 3.11 0.07 -13.53
CA TYR A 14 2.16 1.16 -13.50
C TYR A 14 2.84 2.53 -13.51
N ALA A 15 3.93 2.64 -12.76
CA ALA A 15 4.64 3.90 -12.66
C ALA A 15 6.08 3.67 -12.25
N ARG A 16 6.95 4.60 -12.66
CA ARG A 16 8.35 4.65 -12.23
C ARG A 16 8.63 6.08 -11.80
N ARG A 17 8.37 6.36 -10.55
CA ARG A 17 8.65 7.69 -10.00
C ARG A 17 8.74 7.60 -8.48
N ASP A 18 9.30 8.62 -7.89
CA ASP A 18 9.33 8.72 -6.44
C ASP A 18 7.91 8.84 -5.90
N LEU A 19 7.56 7.97 -4.96
CA LEU A 19 6.23 8.00 -4.36
C LEU A 19 6.09 9.22 -3.47
N SER A 20 4.89 9.81 -3.50
CA SER A 20 4.60 10.98 -2.71
C SER A 20 4.59 10.65 -1.21
N ARG A 21 5.06 11.58 -0.41
CA ARG A 21 4.96 11.52 1.04
C ARG A 21 3.63 12.06 1.55
N GLU A 22 2.76 12.51 0.66
CA GLU A 22 1.46 13.08 1.02
C GLU A 22 0.35 12.38 0.28
N TRP A 23 -0.83 12.32 0.91
CA TRP A 23 -1.98 11.67 0.29
C TRP A 23 -2.44 12.37 -0.98
N GLY A 24 -2.35 13.72 -1.00
CA GLY A 24 -2.80 14.49 -2.17
C GLY A 24 -2.04 14.16 -3.44
N GLY A 25 -0.76 13.81 -3.34
CA GLY A 25 0.06 13.45 -4.48
C GLY A 25 0.24 11.95 -4.66
N ALA A 26 -0.41 11.13 -3.85
CA ALA A 26 -0.21 9.69 -3.87
C ALA A 26 -0.79 9.06 -5.14
N ILE A 27 -0.08 8.08 -5.69
CA ILE A 27 -0.57 7.32 -6.84
C ILE A 27 -1.81 6.53 -6.43
N ASP A 28 -2.85 6.60 -7.27
CA ASP A 28 -4.07 5.82 -7.11
C ASP A 28 -4.00 4.62 -8.06
N LEU A 29 -3.94 3.42 -7.50
CA LEU A 29 -3.85 2.19 -8.28
C LEU A 29 -5.19 1.72 -8.83
N GLY A 30 -6.27 2.42 -8.49
CA GLY A 30 -7.60 2.07 -8.99
C GLY A 30 -8.33 1.09 -8.10
N THR A 31 -9.23 0.33 -8.70
CA THR A 31 -10.11 -0.58 -7.98
C THR A 31 -9.47 -1.96 -7.83
N ALA A 32 -9.36 -2.41 -6.60
CA ALA A 32 -8.89 -3.75 -6.29
C ALA A 32 -9.97 -4.78 -6.60
N ARG A 33 -9.54 -5.95 -7.08
CA ARG A 33 -10.43 -7.05 -7.45
C ARG A 33 -9.86 -8.36 -6.96
N THR A 34 -10.72 -9.34 -6.76
CA THR A 34 -10.33 -10.69 -6.40
C THR A 34 -9.32 -11.24 -7.43
N GLY A 35 -8.25 -11.80 -6.93
CA GLY A 35 -7.19 -12.39 -7.76
C GLY A 35 -6.18 -11.40 -8.29
N LYS A 36 -6.33 -10.11 -7.98
CA LYS A 36 -5.38 -9.10 -8.40
C LYS A 36 -4.38 -8.82 -7.29
N SER A 37 -3.23 -8.30 -7.68
CA SER A 37 -2.17 -7.94 -6.75
C SER A 37 -1.41 -6.72 -7.27
N PHE A 38 -0.70 -6.06 -6.38
CA PHE A 38 0.24 -5.02 -6.79
C PHE A 38 1.52 -5.14 -5.98
N GLY A 39 2.57 -4.54 -6.49
CA GLY A 39 3.86 -4.56 -5.83
C GLY A 39 4.52 -3.20 -5.87
N VAL A 40 5.38 -2.95 -4.90
CA VAL A 40 6.19 -1.75 -4.83
C VAL A 40 7.63 -2.15 -4.56
N ASP A 41 8.54 -1.67 -5.42
CA ASP A 41 9.97 -1.66 -5.16
C ASP A 41 10.32 -0.22 -4.87
N GLY A 42 10.54 0.12 -3.62
CA GLY A 42 10.68 1.49 -3.21
C GLY A 42 11.99 1.78 -2.51
N HIS A 43 12.21 3.06 -2.25
CA HIS A 43 13.37 3.56 -1.53
C HIS A 43 12.94 4.64 -0.56
N LEU A 44 13.47 4.58 0.65
CA LEU A 44 13.20 5.56 1.69
C LEU A 44 14.53 6.00 2.30
N GLY A 45 14.51 7.15 2.96
CA GLY A 45 15.68 7.64 3.66
C GLY A 45 16.60 8.53 2.85
N GLU A 46 16.23 8.87 1.61
CA GLU A 46 17.00 9.80 0.80
C GLU A 46 16.53 11.23 1.03
N THR A 47 17.45 12.18 0.89
CA THR A 47 17.11 13.59 0.88
C THR A 47 16.81 14.02 -0.54
N ASN A 48 15.64 14.60 -0.76
CA ASN A 48 15.26 15.08 -2.09
C ASN A 48 15.97 16.38 -2.44
N ARG A 49 15.69 16.92 -3.64
CA ARG A 49 16.35 18.14 -4.14
C ARG A 49 16.14 19.36 -3.26
N CYS A 50 15.07 19.36 -2.47
CA CYS A 50 14.76 20.48 -1.58
C CYS A 50 15.33 20.29 -0.19
N GLY A 51 16.10 19.22 0.02
CA GLY A 51 16.67 18.90 1.32
C GLY A 51 15.69 18.25 2.28
N VAL A 52 14.56 17.78 1.80
CA VAL A 52 13.57 17.11 2.63
C VAL A 52 13.88 15.62 2.69
N TRP A 53 13.90 15.10 3.91
CA TRP A 53 14.14 13.68 4.12
C TRP A 53 12.95 12.84 3.63
N ASP A 54 13.23 11.88 2.78
CA ASP A 54 12.20 10.99 2.23
C ASP A 54 12.00 9.80 3.16
N SER A 55 11.13 9.95 4.13
CA SER A 55 10.88 8.93 5.14
C SER A 55 9.54 8.20 4.96
N VAL A 56 8.71 8.64 4.03
CA VAL A 56 7.37 8.10 3.83
C VAL A 56 7.03 8.03 2.35
N ASP A 57 6.59 6.86 1.91
CA ASP A 57 5.99 6.66 0.59
C ASP A 57 4.51 6.29 0.77
N ARG A 58 3.65 6.83 -0.07
CA ARG A 58 2.21 6.60 0.02
C ARG A 58 1.59 6.28 -1.32
N LEU A 59 0.58 5.42 -1.29
CA LEU A 59 -0.24 5.12 -2.46
C LEU A 59 -1.70 4.90 -2.04
N LYS A 60 -2.60 4.90 -3.01
CA LYS A 60 -4.03 4.73 -2.77
C LYS A 60 -4.62 3.67 -3.66
N PHE A 61 -5.69 3.06 -3.20
CA PHE A 61 -6.52 2.17 -3.99
C PHE A 61 -7.95 2.20 -3.43
N ARG A 62 -8.88 1.56 -4.12
CA ARG A 62 -10.25 1.45 -3.62
C ARG A 62 -10.79 0.06 -3.87
N THR A 63 -11.84 -0.28 -3.16
CA THR A 63 -12.56 -1.53 -3.35
C THR A 63 -14.04 -1.24 -3.57
N SER A 64 -14.68 -2.04 -4.41
CA SER A 64 -16.12 -1.93 -4.67
C SER A 64 -16.91 -3.07 -4.06
N ARG A 65 -16.22 -4.03 -3.44
CA ARG A 65 -16.85 -5.17 -2.78
C ARG A 65 -15.97 -5.64 -1.64
N ASN A 66 -16.48 -6.53 -0.81
CA ASN A 66 -15.69 -7.10 0.27
C ASN A 66 -14.55 -7.93 -0.29
N LEU A 67 -13.35 -7.62 0.17
CA LEU A 67 -12.14 -8.34 -0.22
C LEU A 67 -11.26 -8.57 0.99
N ARG A 68 -10.41 -9.56 0.91
CA ARG A 68 -9.35 -9.76 1.89
C ARG A 68 -8.05 -9.26 1.30
N LEU A 69 -7.38 -8.38 2.02
CA LEU A 69 -6.04 -7.93 1.68
C LEU A 69 -5.02 -8.81 2.38
N GLU A 70 -4.10 -9.36 1.61
CA GLU A 70 -2.92 -10.04 2.12
C GLU A 70 -1.71 -9.20 1.77
N LEU A 71 -1.00 -8.72 2.77
CA LEU A 71 0.12 -7.82 2.59
C LEU A 71 1.39 -8.43 3.16
N ALA A 72 2.45 -8.43 2.36
CA ALA A 72 3.77 -8.88 2.79
C ALA A 72 4.78 -7.76 2.56
N THR A 73 5.55 -7.43 3.58
CA THR A 73 6.53 -6.35 3.54
C THR A 73 7.90 -6.84 3.95
N ASP A 74 8.92 -6.08 3.55
CA ASP A 74 10.28 -6.31 4.00
C ASP A 74 10.43 -6.03 5.49
N PRO A 75 11.41 -6.67 6.16
CA PRO A 75 11.62 -6.47 7.59
C PRO A 75 12.04 -5.06 7.99
N ASN A 76 12.42 -4.23 7.03
CA ASN A 76 12.94 -2.90 7.34
C ASN A 76 11.90 -1.80 7.25
N VAL A 77 10.66 -2.14 6.93
CA VAL A 77 9.62 -1.16 6.63
C VAL A 77 8.42 -1.38 7.53
N ILE A 78 7.86 -0.28 7.98
CA ILE A 78 6.58 -0.26 8.68
C ILE A 78 5.53 0.16 7.66
N THR A 79 4.45 -0.61 7.57
CA THR A 79 3.36 -0.31 6.63
C THR A 79 2.08 -0.09 7.41
N GLU A 80 1.41 1.01 7.11
CA GLU A 80 0.09 1.30 7.68
C GLU A 80 -0.95 1.31 6.59
N LEU A 81 -2.06 0.65 6.84
CA LEU A 81 -3.24 0.73 5.99
C LEU A 81 -4.21 1.70 6.61
N VAL A 82 -4.66 2.67 5.82
CA VAL A 82 -5.66 3.64 6.27
C VAL A 82 -6.90 3.53 5.40
N ARG A 83 -8.02 3.95 5.98
CA ARG A 83 -9.28 4.10 5.26
C ARG A 83 -9.66 5.57 5.26
N PHE A 84 -10.12 6.07 4.10
CA PHE A 84 -10.58 7.45 3.97
C PHE A 84 -12.11 7.50 4.12
N ASP A 85 -12.58 8.47 4.90
CA ASP A 85 -14.01 8.72 5.01
C ASP A 85 -14.49 9.59 3.84
N SER A 86 -15.76 9.97 3.85
CA SER A 86 -16.35 10.78 2.78
C SER A 86 -15.73 12.17 2.68
N LYS A 87 -15.07 12.62 3.72
CA LYS A 87 -14.40 13.92 3.75
C LYS A 87 -12.90 13.82 3.43
N GLY A 88 -12.42 12.60 3.17
CA GLY A 88 -11.01 12.39 2.88
C GLY A 88 -10.11 12.26 4.10
N VAL A 89 -10.68 12.12 5.28
CA VAL A 89 -9.89 11.95 6.50
C VAL A 89 -9.48 10.49 6.63
N ALA A 90 -8.20 10.27 6.86
CA ALA A 90 -7.60 8.93 6.94
C ALA A 90 -7.63 8.42 8.39
N THR A 91 -8.02 7.16 8.56
CA THR A 91 -7.96 6.46 9.83
C THR A 91 -7.19 5.17 9.65
N VAL A 92 -6.22 4.90 10.52
CA VAL A 92 -5.45 3.66 10.46
C VAL A 92 -6.36 2.49 10.83
N VAL A 93 -6.43 1.51 9.94
CA VAL A 93 -7.25 0.31 10.15
C VAL A 93 -6.40 -0.96 10.26
N GLY A 94 -5.12 -0.86 10.00
CA GLY A 94 -4.19 -1.97 10.19
C GLY A 94 -2.76 -1.52 10.02
N SER A 95 -1.83 -2.29 10.57
CA SER A 95 -0.41 -2.02 10.39
C SER A 95 0.38 -3.31 10.46
N VAL A 96 1.55 -3.30 9.82
CA VAL A 96 2.48 -4.41 9.87
C VAL A 96 3.90 -3.86 10.00
N GLU A 97 4.69 -4.49 10.85
CA GLU A 97 6.04 -4.06 11.15
C GLU A 97 7.03 -5.19 10.91
N TYR A 98 8.19 -4.82 10.38
CA TYR A 98 9.40 -5.67 10.40
C TYR A 98 9.21 -7.06 9.78
N GLY A 99 8.59 -7.11 8.62
CA GLY A 99 8.50 -8.35 7.86
C GLY A 99 7.33 -9.25 8.23
N ASP A 100 6.49 -8.82 9.14
CA ASP A 100 5.25 -9.53 9.43
C ASP A 100 4.29 -9.43 8.25
N ARG A 101 3.23 -10.21 8.33
CA ARG A 101 2.18 -10.19 7.32
C ARG A 101 0.92 -9.61 7.90
N LEU A 102 0.21 -8.87 7.07
CA LEU A 102 -1.11 -8.35 7.43
C LEU A 102 -2.16 -9.05 6.58
N SER A 103 -3.19 -9.55 7.24
CA SER A 103 -4.35 -10.11 6.58
C SER A 103 -5.58 -9.42 7.14
N LEU A 104 -6.31 -8.73 6.28
CA LEU A 104 -7.40 -7.88 6.74
C LEU A 104 -8.57 -7.91 5.76
N ASN A 105 -9.78 -8.06 6.29
CA ASN A 105 -10.99 -7.95 5.47
C ASN A 105 -11.33 -6.49 5.24
N LEU A 106 -11.54 -6.13 3.99
CA LEU A 106 -11.87 -4.78 3.57
C LEU A 106 -13.32 -4.72 3.11
N THR A 107 -14.05 -3.73 3.58
CA THR A 107 -15.37 -3.39 3.04
C THR A 107 -15.20 -2.38 1.91
N PRO A 108 -16.22 -2.18 1.05
CA PRO A 108 -16.10 -1.20 -0.02
C PRO A 108 -15.71 0.18 0.51
N GLY A 109 -14.75 0.79 -0.15
CA GLY A 109 -14.27 2.10 0.26
C GLY A 109 -12.94 2.47 -0.37
N ARG A 110 -12.40 3.59 0.08
CA ARG A 110 -11.11 4.11 -0.37
C ARG A 110 -10.08 3.90 0.71
N TYR A 111 -8.91 3.44 0.29
CA TYR A 111 -7.84 3.04 1.20
C TYR A 111 -6.51 3.62 0.74
N GLY A 112 -5.57 3.67 1.67
CA GLY A 112 -4.21 4.07 1.37
C GLY A 112 -3.21 3.24 2.15
N LEU A 113 -2.01 3.15 1.61
CA LEU A 113 -0.88 2.51 2.27
C LEU A 113 0.23 3.53 2.45
N SER A 114 0.80 3.55 3.63
CA SER A 114 2.00 4.32 3.94
C SER A 114 3.12 3.37 4.29
N PHE A 115 4.28 3.59 3.68
CA PHE A 115 5.49 2.82 3.95
C PHE A 115 6.51 3.76 4.55
N PHE A 116 7.04 3.43 5.71
CA PHE A 116 8.03 4.30 6.34
C PHE A 116 9.07 3.52 7.12
N VAL A 117 10.18 4.17 7.35
CA VAL A 117 11.33 3.60 8.05
C VAL A 117 11.88 4.64 9.01
N GLU A 118 12.45 4.16 10.10
CA GLU A 118 13.18 5.00 11.03
C GLU A 118 14.66 4.83 10.73
N GLY A 119 15.32 5.87 10.22
CA GLY A 119 16.75 5.84 10.03
C GLY A 119 17.21 5.92 8.59
N ASP A 120 18.24 5.13 8.27
CA ASP A 120 19.03 5.28 7.05
C ASP A 120 18.31 4.82 5.80
N LEU A 121 18.93 5.09 4.66
CA LEU A 121 18.43 4.68 3.35
C LEU A 121 18.16 3.18 3.30
N ILE A 122 16.96 2.82 2.89
CA ILE A 122 16.53 1.43 2.76
C ILE A 122 15.77 1.28 1.44
N SER A 123 16.14 0.25 0.67
CA SER A 123 15.29 -0.21 -0.40
C SER A 123 14.36 -1.29 0.16
N TYR A 124 13.13 -1.32 -0.33
CA TYR A 124 12.13 -2.22 0.22
C TYR A 124 11.23 -2.79 -0.86
N GLN A 125 10.63 -3.93 -0.56
CA GLN A 125 9.60 -4.52 -1.41
C GLN A 125 8.34 -4.75 -0.59
N VAL A 126 7.21 -4.46 -1.23
CA VAL A 126 5.89 -4.74 -0.66
C VAL A 126 5.07 -5.44 -1.72
N ASN A 127 4.38 -6.50 -1.33
CA ASN A 127 3.47 -7.21 -2.21
C ASN A 127 2.11 -7.29 -1.54
N ALA A 128 1.08 -6.90 -2.28
CA ALA A 128 -0.29 -6.93 -1.81
C ALA A 128 -1.14 -7.74 -2.76
N SER A 129 -1.93 -8.64 -2.21
CA SER A 129 -2.85 -9.48 -2.98
C SER A 129 -4.26 -9.33 -2.44
N PHE A 130 -5.23 -9.42 -3.34
CA PHE A 130 -6.63 -9.32 -2.98
C PHE A 130 -7.32 -10.65 -3.29
N ILE A 131 -7.96 -11.21 -2.28
CA ILE A 131 -8.69 -12.46 -2.45
C ILE A 131 -10.15 -12.25 -2.03
N GLY A 132 -11.01 -13.16 -2.40
CA GLY A 132 -12.40 -13.11 -1.99
C GLY A 132 -12.54 -13.16 -0.48
N ASN A 133 -13.56 -12.50 0.04
CA ASN A 133 -13.82 -12.53 1.47
C ASN A 133 -14.51 -13.84 1.83
N PHE A 134 -13.71 -14.85 2.18
CA PHE A 134 -14.22 -16.16 2.47
C PHE A 134 -15.07 -16.23 3.73
N GLY A 135 -14.94 -15.23 4.59
CA GLY A 135 -15.80 -15.16 5.76
C GLY A 135 -17.26 -15.01 5.40
N SER A 136 -17.56 -14.28 4.32
CA SER A 136 -18.91 -14.13 3.84
C SER A 136 -19.32 -15.19 2.86
N GLU A 137 -18.36 -15.94 2.33
CA GLU A 137 -18.61 -16.94 1.29
C GLU A 137 -18.68 -18.34 1.82
N THR A 138 -18.35 -18.51 3.06
CA THR A 138 -18.32 -19.82 3.66
C THR A 138 -19.69 -20.35 3.96
N ARG A 139 -20.63 -19.91 3.22
CA ARG A 139 -21.91 -20.50 3.36
C ARG A 139 -21.80 -21.88 2.96
N PRO A 140 -22.06 -22.72 3.86
CA PRO A 140 -22.18 -24.08 3.46
C PRO A 140 -23.20 -24.07 2.38
N PHE A 141 -23.01 -24.80 1.54
CA PHE A 141 -23.88 -24.91 0.44
C PHE A 141 -24.68 -26.15 0.57
#